data_d8db157c18713b12b60ade703d25e828
#
_entry.id   d8db157c18713b12b60ade703d25e828
#
_cell.length_a   1.000
_cell.length_b   1.000
_cell.length_c   1.000
_cell.angle_alpha   90.00
_cell.angle_beta   90.00
_cell.angle_gamma   90.00
#
_symmetry.space_group_name_H-M   'P 1'
#
loop_
_entity.id
_entity.type
_entity.pdbx_description
1 polymer ?
#
loop_
_entity_poly.entity_id
_entity_poly.type
_entity_poly.pdbx_seq_one_letter_code
_entity_poly.pdbx_strand_id
1 'polypeptide(L)'
;MNYELIQASKEYKGIIQNLMQFYIYDFSEFIHCDVEDDGRFKPYPYLEDYWVEVDHRFPYIIKQEHNYIGFVLVRCIESEERKYCSIAEFFIMKKYRKEGIGTAVAKQLFDMHKGHWEVHQLESNVPAQHFWNKVIHEFTQGNFSDRVHDGRRIQEFKA
;
A
#
# COMPACT_ATOMS: atom_id res chain seq x y z
N MET A 1 -4.28 4.16 -20.04
CA MET A 1 -3.33 3.81 -18.99
C MET A 1 -3.21 2.30 -18.96
N ASN A 2 -2.04 1.78 -19.24
CA ASN A 2 -1.85 0.34 -19.41
C ASN A 2 -1.08 -0.23 -18.21
N TYR A 3 -1.78 -0.87 -17.27
CA TYR A 3 -1.20 -1.61 -16.17
C TYR A 3 -2.07 -2.83 -15.85
N GLU A 4 -1.48 -3.81 -15.21
CA GLU A 4 -2.16 -4.98 -14.67
C GLU A 4 -1.98 -5.00 -13.15
N LEU A 5 -3.06 -5.18 -12.42
CA LEU A 5 -3.06 -5.43 -10.97
C LEU A 5 -3.36 -6.92 -10.76
N ILE A 6 -2.39 -7.66 -10.27
CA ILE A 6 -2.47 -9.12 -10.15
C ILE A 6 -2.43 -9.48 -8.67
N GLN A 7 -3.42 -10.22 -8.20
CA GLN A 7 -3.34 -10.82 -6.86
C GLN A 7 -2.20 -11.84 -6.87
N ALA A 8 -1.20 -11.63 -6.02
CA ALA A 8 0.05 -12.38 -6.08
C ALA A 8 -0.10 -13.75 -5.43
N SER A 9 0.08 -14.81 -6.20
CA SER A 9 0.33 -16.14 -5.65
C SER A 9 1.72 -16.19 -4.99
N LYS A 10 1.99 -17.25 -4.23
CA LYS A 10 3.24 -17.39 -3.47
C LYS A 10 4.50 -17.34 -4.34
N GLU A 11 4.40 -17.70 -5.63
CA GLU A 11 5.51 -17.61 -6.58
C GLU A 11 6.01 -16.17 -6.80
N TYR A 12 5.18 -15.15 -6.54
CA TYR A 12 5.56 -13.73 -6.62
C TYR A 12 6.23 -13.19 -5.35
N LYS A 13 6.31 -13.99 -4.29
CA LYS A 13 6.87 -13.54 -3.00
C LYS A 13 8.29 -12.99 -3.15
N GLY A 14 9.15 -13.69 -3.88
CA GLY A 14 10.53 -13.25 -4.11
C GLY A 14 10.62 -11.90 -4.83
N ILE A 15 9.71 -11.64 -5.77
CA ILE A 15 9.62 -10.38 -6.50
C ILE A 15 9.21 -9.26 -5.55
N ILE A 16 8.19 -9.49 -4.72
CA ILE A 16 7.75 -8.52 -3.71
C ILE A 16 8.87 -8.23 -2.72
N GLN A 17 9.60 -9.25 -2.25
CA GLN A 17 10.75 -9.07 -1.36
C GLN A 17 11.82 -8.15 -1.96
N ASN A 18 12.11 -8.31 -3.24
CA ASN A 18 13.11 -7.49 -3.93
C ASN A 18 12.60 -6.05 -4.14
N LEU A 19 11.37 -5.88 -4.55
CA LEU A 19 10.76 -4.55 -4.69
C LEU A 19 10.62 -3.84 -3.34
N MET A 20 10.41 -4.60 -2.26
CA MET A 20 10.33 -4.08 -0.89
C MET A 20 11.63 -3.36 -0.47
N GLN A 21 12.80 -3.80 -0.94
CA GLN A 21 14.06 -3.13 -0.66
C GLN A 21 14.07 -1.69 -1.21
N PHE A 22 13.57 -1.47 -2.41
CA PHE A 22 13.43 -0.13 -2.98
C PHE A 22 12.39 0.71 -2.22
N TYR A 23 11.30 0.11 -1.83
CA TYR A 23 10.27 0.76 -1.03
C TYR A 23 10.80 1.21 0.33
N ILE A 24 11.51 0.34 1.04
CA ILE A 24 12.11 0.67 2.33
C ILE A 24 13.16 1.76 2.18
N TYR A 25 13.96 1.72 1.11
CA TYR A 25 14.90 2.79 0.81
C TYR A 25 14.21 4.15 0.65
N ASP A 26 13.16 4.23 -0.16
CA ASP A 26 12.36 5.45 -0.29
C ASP A 26 11.78 5.92 1.05
N PHE A 27 11.32 4.97 1.87
CA PHE A 27 10.66 5.24 3.16
C PHE A 27 11.66 5.55 4.27
N SER A 28 12.94 5.17 4.10
CA SER A 28 13.99 5.29 5.14
C SER A 28 14.25 6.73 5.56
N GLU A 29 14.02 7.72 4.70
CA GLU A 29 14.15 9.14 5.09
C GLU A 29 13.13 9.56 6.16
N PHE A 30 11.99 8.86 6.24
CA PHE A 30 10.91 9.15 7.21
C PHE A 30 11.04 8.33 8.50
N ILE A 31 11.57 7.10 8.43
CA ILE A 31 11.68 6.18 9.57
C ILE A 31 13.12 6.01 10.08
N HIS A 32 14.10 6.65 9.41
CA HIS A 32 15.50 6.65 9.81
C HIS A 32 16.08 5.24 10.05
N CYS A 33 15.83 4.31 9.13
CA CYS A 33 16.42 2.97 9.19
C CYS A 33 17.63 2.84 8.26
N ASP A 34 18.54 1.99 8.63
CA ASP A 34 19.77 1.70 7.90
C ASP A 34 19.77 0.27 7.37
N VAL A 35 20.65 0.00 6.41
CA VAL A 35 20.89 -1.37 5.93
C VAL A 35 21.68 -2.19 6.95
N GLU A 36 21.53 -3.50 6.89
CA GLU A 36 22.33 -4.47 7.64
C GLU A 36 23.74 -4.63 7.02
N ASP A 37 24.57 -5.46 7.64
CA ASP A 37 25.95 -5.69 7.21
C ASP A 37 26.08 -6.19 5.76
N ASP A 38 25.05 -6.82 5.22
CA ASP A 38 25.00 -7.29 3.83
C ASP A 38 24.54 -6.20 2.83
N GLY A 39 24.27 -4.99 3.30
CA GLY A 39 23.79 -3.89 2.47
C GLY A 39 22.31 -3.92 2.12
N ARG A 40 21.52 -4.81 2.72
CA ARG A 40 20.07 -4.88 2.57
C ARG A 40 19.37 -4.39 3.81
N PHE A 41 18.18 -3.82 3.64
CA PHE A 41 17.30 -3.57 4.77
C PHE A 41 16.74 -4.89 5.31
N LYS A 42 16.37 -4.92 6.60
CA LYS A 42 15.72 -6.09 7.20
C LYS A 42 14.53 -6.55 6.38
N PRO A 43 14.30 -7.86 6.22
CA PRO A 43 13.12 -8.38 5.56
C PRO A 43 11.83 -7.86 6.23
N TYR A 44 10.80 -7.65 5.43
CA TYR A 44 9.48 -7.28 5.95
C TYR A 44 8.93 -8.43 6.81
N PRO A 45 8.69 -8.22 8.12
CA PRO A 45 8.52 -9.33 9.06
C PRO A 45 7.22 -10.12 8.88
N TYR A 46 6.20 -9.54 8.25
CA TYR A 46 4.88 -10.15 8.11
C TYR A 46 4.54 -10.56 6.68
N LEU A 47 5.53 -10.59 5.79
CA LEU A 47 5.26 -10.87 4.37
C LEU A 47 4.68 -12.27 4.16
N GLU A 48 5.21 -13.29 4.84
CA GLU A 48 4.70 -14.66 4.74
C GLU A 48 3.22 -14.79 5.11
N ASP A 49 2.75 -13.99 6.05
CA ASP A 49 1.36 -14.01 6.52
C ASP A 49 0.35 -13.72 5.41
N TYR A 50 0.78 -13.04 4.33
CA TYR A 50 -0.09 -12.75 3.18
C TYR A 50 -0.48 -14.01 2.40
N TRP A 51 0.23 -15.11 2.57
CA TRP A 51 -0.10 -16.40 1.97
C TRP A 51 -0.58 -17.45 2.98
N VAL A 52 -0.66 -17.09 4.24
CA VAL A 52 -1.23 -17.90 5.34
C VAL A 52 -2.61 -17.37 5.72
N GLU A 53 -2.75 -16.09 5.96
CA GLU A 53 -4.01 -15.42 6.33
C GLU A 53 -4.75 -14.93 5.08
N VAL A 54 -5.07 -15.84 4.16
CA VAL A 54 -5.57 -15.53 2.81
C VAL A 54 -6.92 -14.81 2.77
N ASP A 55 -7.70 -14.88 3.84
CA ASP A 55 -8.99 -14.19 3.95
C ASP A 55 -8.87 -12.77 4.51
N HIS A 56 -7.69 -12.40 5.01
CA HIS A 56 -7.47 -11.12 5.70
C HIS A 56 -6.30 -10.31 5.12
N ARG A 57 -5.41 -10.93 4.37
CA ARG A 57 -4.22 -10.28 3.81
C ARG A 57 -4.13 -10.58 2.33
N PHE A 58 -4.00 -9.53 1.53
CA PHE A 58 -4.09 -9.61 0.07
C PHE A 58 -2.88 -8.93 -0.55
N PRO A 59 -1.93 -9.73 -1.08
CA PRO A 59 -0.76 -9.19 -1.78
C PRO A 59 -1.08 -8.98 -3.26
N TYR A 60 -0.63 -7.86 -3.81
CA TYR A 60 -0.79 -7.54 -5.24
C TYR A 60 0.54 -7.13 -5.85
N ILE A 61 0.76 -7.58 -7.09
CA ILE A 61 1.82 -7.11 -7.98
C ILE A 61 1.21 -6.17 -9.01
N ILE A 62 1.94 -5.11 -9.31
CA ILE A 62 1.59 -4.18 -10.38
C ILE A 62 2.57 -4.39 -11.52
N LYS A 63 2.05 -4.62 -12.72
CA LYS A 63 2.84 -4.78 -13.95
C LYS A 63 2.44 -3.74 -14.99
N GLN A 64 3.41 -3.38 -15.81
CA GLN A 64 3.16 -2.68 -17.07
C GLN A 64 3.92 -3.44 -18.15
N GLU A 65 3.19 -3.98 -19.13
CA GLU A 65 3.74 -4.91 -20.13
C GLU A 65 4.44 -6.10 -19.46
N HIS A 66 5.76 -6.24 -19.65
CA HIS A 66 6.56 -7.31 -19.06
C HIS A 66 7.26 -6.89 -17.75
N ASN A 67 7.12 -5.62 -17.32
CA ASN A 67 7.87 -5.09 -16.21
C ASN A 67 7.06 -5.12 -14.91
N TYR A 68 7.69 -5.56 -13.83
CA TYR A 68 7.17 -5.38 -12.48
C TYR A 68 7.45 -3.94 -12.06
N ILE A 69 6.41 -3.18 -11.79
CA ILE A 69 6.54 -1.75 -11.50
C ILE A 69 6.18 -1.36 -10.09
N GLY A 70 5.61 -2.29 -9.31
CA GLY A 70 5.25 -2.02 -7.94
C GLY A 70 4.50 -3.17 -7.29
N PHE A 71 4.08 -2.94 -6.05
CA PHE A 71 3.26 -3.89 -5.30
C PHE A 71 2.36 -3.14 -4.31
N VAL A 72 1.32 -3.83 -3.86
CA VAL A 72 0.45 -3.36 -2.78
C VAL A 72 0.18 -4.51 -1.82
N LEU A 73 0.24 -4.23 -0.54
CA LEU A 73 -0.21 -5.14 0.51
C LEU A 73 -1.47 -4.55 1.15
N VAL A 74 -2.59 -5.24 0.98
CA VAL A 74 -3.87 -4.88 1.59
C VAL A 74 -4.12 -5.77 2.79
N ARG A 75 -4.57 -5.20 3.88
CA ARG A 75 -4.93 -5.92 5.10
C ARG A 75 -6.35 -5.58 5.49
N CYS A 76 -7.21 -6.59 5.66
CA CYS A 76 -8.55 -6.42 6.18
C CYS A 76 -8.61 -6.96 7.61
N ILE A 77 -9.01 -6.11 8.54
CA ILE A 77 -9.02 -6.36 9.97
C ILE A 77 -10.46 -6.59 10.40
N GLU A 78 -10.70 -7.68 11.08
CA GLU A 78 -12.01 -8.04 11.61
C GLU A 78 -11.91 -8.34 13.09
N SER A 79 -12.67 -7.59 13.89
CA SER A 79 -12.84 -7.80 15.32
C SER A 79 -14.34 -7.80 15.64
N GLU A 80 -14.69 -8.08 16.88
CA GLU A 80 -16.09 -8.02 17.33
C GLU A 80 -16.71 -6.61 17.14
N GLU A 81 -15.89 -5.57 17.22
CA GLU A 81 -16.35 -4.17 17.18
C GLU A 81 -16.23 -3.54 15.78
N ARG A 82 -15.24 -3.93 14.98
CA ARG A 82 -14.90 -3.26 13.72
C ARG A 82 -14.46 -4.23 12.64
N LYS A 83 -14.89 -3.91 11.41
CA LYS A 83 -14.38 -4.55 10.20
C LYS A 83 -13.99 -3.46 9.21
N TYR A 84 -12.72 -3.45 8.80
CA TYR A 84 -12.22 -2.48 7.83
C TYR A 84 -11.02 -3.02 7.10
N CYS A 85 -10.76 -2.50 5.90
CA CYS A 85 -9.54 -2.76 5.15
C CYS A 85 -8.59 -1.56 5.21
N SER A 86 -7.31 -1.81 5.06
CA SER A 86 -6.26 -0.80 5.07
C SER A 86 -5.19 -1.13 4.02
N ILE A 87 -4.55 -0.10 3.52
CA ILE A 87 -3.33 -0.25 2.72
C ILE A 87 -2.17 -0.37 3.71
N ALA A 88 -1.63 -1.59 3.84
CA ALA A 88 -0.48 -1.82 4.69
C ALA A 88 0.80 -1.24 4.06
N GLU A 89 1.01 -1.54 2.76
CA GLU A 89 2.15 -1.02 2.00
C GLU A 89 1.73 -0.75 0.56
N PHE A 90 2.30 0.31 -0.04
CA PHE A 90 1.97 0.72 -1.40
C PHE A 90 3.21 1.31 -2.07
N PHE A 91 3.68 0.68 -3.14
CA PHE A 91 4.89 1.09 -3.83
C PHE A 91 4.74 1.05 -5.35
N ILE A 92 5.16 2.12 -6.00
CA ILE A 92 5.37 2.19 -7.45
C ILE A 92 6.76 2.76 -7.68
N MET A 93 7.54 2.11 -8.55
CA MET A 93 8.88 2.56 -8.91
C MET A 93 8.84 3.97 -9.48
N LYS A 94 9.82 4.79 -9.12
CA LYS A 94 9.87 6.23 -9.48
C LYS A 94 9.65 6.51 -10.95
N LYS A 95 10.22 5.69 -11.83
CA LYS A 95 10.07 5.81 -13.29
C LYS A 95 8.61 5.84 -13.76
N TYR A 96 7.73 5.16 -13.05
CA TYR A 96 6.30 4.99 -13.40
C TYR A 96 5.36 5.86 -12.57
N ARG A 97 5.91 6.75 -11.74
CA ARG A 97 5.11 7.68 -10.95
C ARG A 97 4.67 8.89 -11.77
N LYS A 98 3.64 9.58 -11.29
CA LYS A 98 3.06 10.79 -11.91
C LYS A 98 2.36 10.57 -13.24
N GLU A 99 2.12 9.32 -13.61
CA GLU A 99 1.35 8.93 -14.78
C GLU A 99 -0.10 8.51 -14.43
N GLY A 100 -0.49 8.66 -13.17
CA GLY A 100 -1.83 8.30 -12.69
C GLY A 100 -2.03 6.83 -12.35
N ILE A 101 -1.03 5.97 -12.53
CA ILE A 101 -1.12 4.53 -12.23
C ILE A 101 -1.45 4.31 -10.75
N GLY A 102 -0.77 5.00 -9.84
CA GLY A 102 -1.02 4.87 -8.40
C GLY A 102 -2.46 5.19 -8.02
N THR A 103 -3.00 6.26 -8.56
CA THR A 103 -4.40 6.65 -8.35
C THR A 103 -5.36 5.58 -8.88
N ALA A 104 -5.12 5.06 -10.08
CA ALA A 104 -5.96 4.04 -10.67
C ALA A 104 -5.93 2.73 -9.89
N VAL A 105 -4.74 2.28 -9.47
CA VAL A 105 -4.56 1.08 -8.64
C VAL A 105 -5.29 1.23 -7.31
N ALA A 106 -5.12 2.36 -6.63
CA ALA A 106 -5.79 2.59 -5.34
C ALA A 106 -7.32 2.53 -5.46
N LYS A 107 -7.88 3.20 -6.47
CA LYS A 107 -9.32 3.18 -6.72
C LYS A 107 -9.82 1.77 -7.07
N GLN A 108 -9.08 1.02 -7.86
CA GLN A 108 -9.41 -0.36 -8.18
C GLN A 108 -9.44 -1.24 -6.93
N LEU A 109 -8.48 -1.09 -6.02
CA LEU A 109 -8.45 -1.82 -4.75
C LEU A 109 -9.64 -1.47 -3.85
N PHE A 110 -10.02 -0.21 -3.78
CA PHE A 110 -11.22 0.21 -3.03
C PHE A 110 -12.50 -0.43 -3.62
N ASP A 111 -12.57 -0.55 -4.93
CA ASP A 111 -13.70 -1.23 -5.60
C ASP A 111 -13.69 -2.74 -5.39
N MET A 112 -12.53 -3.36 -5.32
CA MET A 112 -12.39 -4.81 -5.11
C MET A 112 -12.69 -5.22 -3.66
N HIS A 113 -12.37 -4.38 -2.69
CA HIS A 113 -12.57 -4.64 -1.27
C HIS A 113 -13.61 -3.69 -0.68
N LYS A 114 -14.87 -3.93 -1.00
CA LYS A 114 -15.97 -3.07 -0.54
C LYS A 114 -16.12 -3.07 0.98
N GLY A 115 -16.57 -1.94 1.52
CA GLY A 115 -16.83 -1.73 2.94
C GLY A 115 -16.00 -0.58 3.51
N HIS A 116 -15.74 -0.64 4.80
CA HIS A 116 -14.97 0.40 5.48
C HIS A 116 -13.48 0.30 5.20
N TRP A 117 -12.88 1.47 5.00
CA TRP A 117 -11.44 1.63 4.80
C TRP A 117 -10.86 2.61 5.79
N GLU A 118 -9.64 2.34 6.20
CA GLU A 118 -8.81 3.20 7.03
C GLU A 118 -7.40 3.23 6.45
N VAL A 119 -6.99 4.39 5.94
CA VAL A 119 -5.68 4.55 5.29
C VAL A 119 -4.81 5.47 6.14
N HIS A 120 -3.57 5.05 6.41
CA HIS A 120 -2.65 5.74 7.32
C HIS A 120 -1.41 6.23 6.58
N GLN A 121 -0.92 7.40 6.97
CA GLN A 121 0.40 7.90 6.60
C GLN A 121 1.11 8.43 7.84
N LEU A 122 2.45 8.33 7.87
CA LEU A 122 3.23 9.07 8.84
C LEU A 122 3.02 10.57 8.65
N GLU A 123 2.89 11.31 9.74
CA GLU A 123 2.71 12.76 9.71
C GLU A 123 3.89 13.47 9.03
N SER A 124 5.10 12.90 9.12
CA SER A 124 6.29 13.38 8.43
C SER A 124 6.31 13.09 6.92
N ASN A 125 5.54 12.12 6.45
CA ASN A 125 5.49 11.75 5.03
C ASN A 125 4.47 12.59 4.27
N VAL A 126 4.81 13.84 4.03
CA VAL A 126 3.94 14.82 3.37
C VAL A 126 3.54 14.42 1.95
N PRO A 127 4.45 13.90 1.10
CA PRO A 127 4.06 13.44 -0.24
C PRO A 127 2.99 12.36 -0.22
N ALA A 128 3.09 11.39 0.70
CA ALA A 128 2.09 10.33 0.83
C ALA A 128 0.73 10.89 1.31
N GLN A 129 0.74 11.85 2.23
CA GLN A 129 -0.49 12.51 2.69
C GLN A 129 -1.21 13.21 1.54
N HIS A 130 -0.48 13.94 0.70
CA HIS A 130 -1.05 14.61 -0.47
C HIS A 130 -1.64 13.59 -1.46
N PHE A 131 -0.92 12.51 -1.73
CA PHE A 131 -1.37 11.46 -2.63
C PHE A 131 -2.67 10.82 -2.15
N TRP A 132 -2.69 10.32 -0.91
CA TRP A 132 -3.85 9.61 -0.36
C TRP A 132 -5.06 10.53 -0.18
N ASN A 133 -4.84 11.74 0.31
CA ASN A 133 -5.93 12.72 0.46
C ASN A 133 -6.61 13.02 -0.88
N LYS A 134 -5.82 13.22 -1.93
CA LYS A 134 -6.34 13.46 -3.28
C LYS A 134 -7.12 12.26 -3.80
N VAL A 135 -6.53 11.06 -3.75
CA VAL A 135 -7.15 9.83 -4.25
C VAL A 135 -8.46 9.54 -3.54
N ILE A 136 -8.46 9.62 -2.21
CA ILE A 136 -9.64 9.34 -1.39
C ILE A 136 -10.71 10.39 -1.61
N HIS A 137 -10.33 11.67 -1.69
CA HIS A 137 -11.27 12.75 -2.01
C HIS A 137 -11.96 12.51 -3.36
N GLU A 138 -11.19 12.18 -4.39
CA GLU A 138 -11.74 11.89 -5.71
C GLU A 138 -12.66 10.65 -5.71
N PHE A 139 -12.25 9.58 -5.03
CA PHE A 139 -13.02 8.33 -4.96
C PHE A 139 -14.34 8.50 -4.21
N THR A 140 -14.31 9.22 -3.09
CA THR A 140 -15.47 9.40 -2.19
C THR A 140 -16.29 10.65 -2.49
N GLN A 141 -15.84 11.46 -3.46
CA GLN A 141 -16.42 12.80 -3.72
C GLN A 141 -16.41 13.69 -2.47
N GLY A 142 -15.36 13.58 -1.68
CA GLY A 142 -15.17 14.33 -0.44
C GLY A 142 -15.85 13.73 0.80
N ASN A 143 -16.50 12.59 0.67
CA ASN A 143 -17.20 11.95 1.78
C ASN A 143 -16.27 11.01 2.56
N PHE A 144 -15.34 11.57 3.32
CA PHE A 144 -14.41 10.85 4.19
C PHE A 144 -14.05 11.70 5.40
N SER A 145 -13.61 11.05 6.47
CA SER A 145 -13.03 11.73 7.63
C SER A 145 -11.51 11.71 7.56
N ASP A 146 -10.88 12.73 8.11
CA ASP A 146 -9.43 12.94 8.10
C ASP A 146 -9.02 13.45 9.47
N ARG A 147 -8.14 12.71 10.15
CA ARG A 147 -7.67 13.06 11.50
C ARG A 147 -6.19 12.74 11.68
N VAL A 148 -5.60 13.29 12.72
CA VAL A 148 -4.24 12.95 13.16
C VAL A 148 -4.33 12.26 14.52
N HIS A 149 -3.65 11.13 14.66
CA HIS A 149 -3.56 10.36 15.88
C HIS A 149 -2.21 9.62 15.97
N ASP A 150 -1.50 9.77 17.09
CA ASP A 150 -0.21 9.12 17.36
C ASP A 150 0.83 9.31 16.23
N GLY A 151 0.99 10.55 15.73
CA GLY A 151 1.95 10.87 14.68
C GLY A 151 1.57 10.34 13.29
N ARG A 152 0.34 9.92 13.11
CA ARG A 152 -0.21 9.44 11.85
C ARG A 152 -1.40 10.25 11.40
N ARG A 153 -1.49 10.51 10.11
CA ARG A 153 -2.69 11.01 9.47
C ARG A 153 -3.54 9.83 9.02
N ILE A 154 -4.82 9.86 9.32
CA ILE A 154 -5.74 8.73 9.11
C ILE A 154 -6.96 9.23 8.35
N GLN A 155 -7.26 8.61 7.21
CA GLN A 155 -8.50 8.82 6.47
C GLN A 155 -9.41 7.59 6.63
N GLU A 156 -10.68 7.82 6.96
CA GLU A 156 -11.70 6.78 7.03
C GLU A 156 -12.82 7.07 6.05
N PHE A 157 -13.27 6.05 5.34
CA PHE A 157 -14.33 6.16 4.35
C PHE A 157 -15.00 4.81 4.09
N LYS A 158 -16.06 4.83 3.32
CA LYS A 158 -16.75 3.62 2.86
C LYS A 158 -16.62 3.50 1.35
N ALA A 159 -16.16 2.34 0.87
CA ALA A 159 -16.06 2.00 -0.54
C ALA A 159 -17.26 1.13 -1.01
#